data_c5598f3c6d0575e9f414a252e05d9ca1
#
_entry.id   c5598f3c6d0575e9f414a252e05d9ca1
#
_cell.length_a   1.000
_cell.length_b   1.000
_cell.length_c   1.000
_cell.angle_alpha   90.00
_cell.angle_beta   90.00
_cell.angle_gamma   90.00
#
_symmetry.space_group_name_H-M   'P 1'
#
loop_
_entity.id
_entity.type
_entity.pdbx_description
1 polymer ?
#
loop_
_entity_poly.entity_id
_entity_poly.type
_entity_poly.pdbx_seq_one_letter_code
_entity_poly.pdbx_strand_id
1 'polypeptide(L)'
;LAKHRDDLGEVHLRELFAADPGRAERYEVSVGDLRIDYSKNLVTDETLRLLRELAGTTGVAALRDAMFRGERINTTENRAVLHTALRAPEGAVVEVEGENVVPAVHAVLDRMAAFADRVRSGEWKGHTGRRIRNVVNIGIGGSDLGPAMAYEVLRPFTDRELTFRFVSNVDGADLHEAVRDLDPAETLFIVASKTFTTLETISNATSARAWLLAGLGGDQAAVARHFVAVSTNAEKVAEFGIDTENMFEFWDWVGGRYSYDSAIGLSLVIAIGPERFREMLAGFHLVDEHFRTAPPEANAPLLLGLLGVWYGGFHDAQSHAVLPYSHYLSRFTAYLQQLDMESNGKRVNRAGEPVSWQTGPVVWGTPGTNGQHAYYQLLHQGTKLIPADLIGFARPVAELEPTLAAQHDLLMANLFAQGQALAFGKTEDEVRAEGVAEELVPHRTFPGDRPTTTILAPELTPSVLGQLVALYEHKVFVQGAVWDIDSFDQWGVELGKVLAKRVEPALTEGAEVPGLDASTARLVATYRELRGRAS
;
A
#
# COMPACT_ATOMS: atom_id res chain seq x y z
N LEU A 1 1.27 -5.99 -30.12
CA LEU A 1 2.21 -5.44 -29.13
C LEU A 1 3.59 -6.11 -29.22
N ALA A 2 3.70 -7.47 -29.21
CA ALA A 2 5.00 -8.14 -29.33
C ALA A 2 5.75 -7.74 -30.61
N LYS A 3 5.07 -7.81 -31.76
CA LYS A 3 5.66 -7.33 -33.01
C LYS A 3 6.04 -5.84 -32.96
N HIS A 4 5.19 -5.01 -32.40
CA HIS A 4 5.47 -3.58 -32.26
C HIS A 4 6.70 -3.31 -31.37
N ARG A 5 6.88 -4.07 -30.28
CA ARG A 5 8.10 -4.03 -29.47
C ARG A 5 9.34 -4.36 -30.32
N ASP A 6 9.26 -5.43 -31.12
CA ASP A 6 10.37 -5.85 -32.00
C ASP A 6 10.65 -4.80 -33.11
N ASP A 7 9.59 -4.18 -33.64
CA ASP A 7 9.69 -3.10 -34.63
C ASP A 7 10.27 -1.80 -34.04
N LEU A 8 9.98 -1.49 -32.75
CA LEU A 8 10.61 -0.39 -32.01
C LEU A 8 12.11 -0.64 -31.83
N GLY A 9 12.50 -1.92 -31.74
CA GLY A 9 13.91 -2.31 -31.68
C GLY A 9 14.64 -1.67 -30.50
N GLU A 10 15.82 -1.13 -30.77
CA GLU A 10 16.69 -0.44 -29.80
C GLU A 10 16.59 1.09 -29.90
N VAL A 11 15.40 1.63 -30.26
CA VAL A 11 15.20 3.10 -30.32
C VAL A 11 15.41 3.71 -28.94
N HIS A 12 16.42 4.59 -28.85
CA HIS A 12 16.79 5.23 -27.60
C HIS A 12 15.84 6.39 -27.25
N LEU A 13 15.59 6.61 -25.97
CA LEU A 13 14.77 7.75 -25.50
C LEU A 13 15.29 9.10 -26.01
N ARG A 14 16.62 9.27 -26.16
CA ARG A 14 17.21 10.47 -26.80
C ARG A 14 16.67 10.71 -28.21
N GLU A 15 16.50 9.65 -29.00
CA GLU A 15 15.97 9.72 -30.37
C GLU A 15 14.47 10.06 -30.36
N LEU A 16 13.70 9.47 -29.42
CA LEU A 16 12.29 9.78 -29.29
C LEU A 16 12.05 11.24 -28.93
N PHE A 17 12.87 11.81 -28.05
CA PHE A 17 12.79 13.24 -27.71
C PHE A 17 13.32 14.15 -28.82
N ALA A 18 14.34 13.74 -29.55
CA ALA A 18 14.85 14.50 -30.69
C ALA A 18 13.86 14.55 -31.87
N ALA A 19 13.16 13.43 -32.11
CA ALA A 19 12.13 13.33 -33.15
C ALA A 19 10.83 14.09 -32.81
N ASP A 20 10.54 14.30 -31.53
CA ASP A 20 9.32 14.93 -31.06
C ASP A 20 9.61 15.95 -29.94
N PRO A 21 9.86 17.23 -30.31
CA PRO A 21 10.09 18.29 -29.32
C PRO A 21 8.90 18.54 -28.38
N GLY A 22 7.67 18.20 -28.80
CA GLY A 22 6.46 18.32 -28.00
C GLY A 22 6.17 17.10 -27.11
N ARG A 23 7.08 16.11 -27.07
CA ARG A 23 6.86 14.85 -26.37
C ARG A 23 6.50 15.02 -24.89
N ALA A 24 7.19 15.91 -24.19
CA ALA A 24 6.95 16.14 -22.77
C ALA A 24 5.52 16.64 -22.48
N GLU A 25 4.99 17.51 -23.34
CA GLU A 25 3.63 18.04 -23.21
C GLU A 25 2.57 17.00 -23.59
N ARG A 26 2.83 16.18 -24.61
CA ARG A 26 1.86 15.18 -25.11
C ARG A 26 1.78 13.93 -24.24
N TYR A 27 2.84 13.58 -23.54
CA TYR A 27 2.90 12.43 -22.65
C TYR A 27 2.81 12.84 -21.17
N GLU A 28 1.89 13.76 -20.87
CA GLU A 28 1.45 14.13 -19.55
C GLU A 28 -0.05 13.82 -19.40
N VAL A 29 -0.47 13.33 -18.25
CA VAL A 29 -1.87 13.16 -17.86
C VAL A 29 -2.04 13.67 -16.44
N SER A 30 -3.21 14.22 -16.14
CA SER A 30 -3.52 14.73 -14.79
C SER A 30 -4.78 14.11 -14.23
N VAL A 31 -4.80 13.91 -12.91
CA VAL A 31 -5.98 13.57 -12.14
C VAL A 31 -5.95 14.31 -10.81
N GLY A 32 -6.97 15.11 -10.53
CA GLY A 32 -6.98 15.97 -9.36
C GLY A 32 -5.74 16.86 -9.29
N ASP A 33 -5.00 16.75 -8.19
CA ASP A 33 -3.75 17.47 -7.96
C ASP A 33 -2.51 16.78 -8.57
N LEU A 34 -2.66 15.55 -9.05
CA LEU A 34 -1.55 14.76 -9.56
C LEU A 34 -1.27 15.09 -11.03
N ARG A 35 -0.05 15.49 -11.34
CA ARG A 35 0.50 15.61 -12.68
C ARG A 35 1.45 14.45 -12.93
N ILE A 36 1.21 13.70 -13.99
CA ILE A 36 1.89 12.45 -14.30
C ILE A 36 2.57 12.58 -15.64
N ASP A 37 3.88 12.84 -15.62
CA ASP A 37 4.75 12.84 -16.79
C ASP A 37 5.25 11.41 -17.05
N TYR A 38 4.79 10.83 -18.16
CA TYR A 38 5.23 9.52 -18.63
C TYR A 38 6.05 9.61 -19.92
N SER A 39 6.54 10.80 -20.27
CA SER A 39 7.31 11.04 -21.50
C SER A 39 8.63 10.27 -21.57
N LYS A 40 9.18 9.91 -20.40
CA LYS A 40 10.41 9.11 -20.28
C LYS A 40 10.15 7.60 -20.23
N ASN A 41 9.02 7.15 -20.77
CA ASN A 41 8.75 5.74 -21.01
C ASN A 41 9.09 5.36 -22.47
N LEU A 42 9.45 4.09 -22.70
CA LEU A 42 9.73 3.52 -24.03
C LEU A 42 8.42 3.23 -24.78
N VAL A 43 7.71 4.28 -25.12
CA VAL A 43 6.41 4.23 -25.79
C VAL A 43 6.31 5.27 -26.89
N THR A 44 5.48 4.98 -27.89
CA THR A 44 5.06 5.87 -28.97
C THR A 44 3.53 5.97 -29.00
N ASP A 45 2.97 6.85 -29.83
CA ASP A 45 1.51 6.94 -30.02
C ASP A 45 0.91 5.58 -30.44
N GLU A 46 1.65 4.83 -31.26
CA GLU A 46 1.26 3.48 -31.69
C GLU A 46 1.27 2.49 -30.51
N THR A 47 2.26 2.55 -29.63
CA THR A 47 2.29 1.76 -28.40
C THR A 47 1.04 2.02 -27.57
N LEU A 48 0.70 3.28 -27.32
CA LEU A 48 -0.46 3.68 -26.53
C LEU A 48 -1.78 3.27 -27.19
N ARG A 49 -1.85 3.38 -28.53
CA ARG A 49 -3.02 2.92 -29.29
C ARG A 49 -3.24 1.42 -29.12
N LEU A 50 -2.21 0.63 -29.28
CA LEU A 50 -2.25 -0.83 -29.13
C LEU A 50 -2.55 -1.27 -27.69
N LEU A 51 -2.03 -0.57 -26.69
CA LEU A 51 -2.35 -0.84 -25.28
C LEU A 51 -3.81 -0.55 -24.96
N ARG A 52 -4.37 0.53 -25.47
CA ARG A 52 -5.81 0.82 -25.33
C ARG A 52 -6.68 -0.21 -26.05
N GLU A 53 -6.27 -0.67 -27.22
CA GLU A 53 -6.94 -1.75 -27.93
C GLU A 53 -6.92 -3.06 -27.12
N LEU A 54 -5.78 -3.39 -26.47
CA LEU A 54 -5.67 -4.52 -25.56
C LEU A 54 -6.68 -4.37 -24.39
N ALA A 55 -6.73 -3.22 -23.74
CA ALA A 55 -7.69 -2.96 -22.65
C ALA A 55 -9.15 -3.12 -23.11
N GLY A 56 -9.47 -2.70 -24.35
CA GLY A 56 -10.79 -2.90 -24.95
C GLY A 56 -11.11 -4.37 -25.18
N THR A 57 -10.17 -5.14 -25.71
CA THR A 57 -10.36 -6.57 -26.01
C THR A 57 -10.41 -7.46 -24.78
N THR A 58 -9.73 -7.06 -23.70
CA THR A 58 -9.74 -7.78 -22.41
C THR A 58 -10.87 -7.34 -21.49
N GLY A 59 -11.70 -6.37 -21.91
CA GLY A 59 -12.90 -5.98 -21.18
C GLY A 59 -12.67 -5.17 -19.91
N VAL A 60 -11.57 -4.44 -19.78
CA VAL A 60 -11.24 -3.63 -18.59
C VAL A 60 -12.39 -2.71 -18.20
N ALA A 61 -13.00 -2.01 -19.17
CA ALA A 61 -14.13 -1.09 -18.90
C ALA A 61 -15.37 -1.84 -18.36
N ALA A 62 -15.69 -2.99 -18.93
CA ALA A 62 -16.83 -3.78 -18.49
C ALA A 62 -16.65 -4.28 -17.05
N LEU A 63 -15.43 -4.74 -16.70
CA LEU A 63 -15.12 -5.19 -15.35
C LEU A 63 -15.10 -4.03 -14.35
N ARG A 64 -14.55 -2.86 -14.74
CA ARG A 64 -14.61 -1.64 -13.94
C ARG A 64 -16.06 -1.27 -13.63
N ASP A 65 -16.91 -1.22 -14.66
CA ASP A 65 -18.31 -0.84 -14.49
C ASP A 65 -19.07 -1.86 -13.63
N ALA A 66 -18.73 -3.17 -13.72
CA ALA A 66 -19.24 -4.22 -12.85
C ALA A 66 -18.83 -3.99 -11.38
N MET A 67 -17.55 -3.62 -11.12
CA MET A 67 -17.09 -3.25 -9.79
C MET A 67 -17.90 -2.11 -9.19
N PHE A 68 -18.05 -1.01 -9.93
CA PHE A 68 -18.80 0.16 -9.45
C PHE A 68 -20.29 -0.09 -9.26
N ARG A 69 -20.87 -1.10 -9.94
CA ARG A 69 -22.26 -1.53 -9.73
C ARG A 69 -22.44 -2.52 -8.59
N GLY A 70 -21.37 -2.90 -7.89
CA GLY A 70 -21.45 -3.87 -6.79
C GLY A 70 -21.60 -5.32 -7.22
N GLU A 71 -21.26 -5.66 -8.47
CA GLU A 71 -21.26 -7.03 -8.94
C GLU A 71 -20.15 -7.85 -8.27
N ARG A 72 -20.36 -9.16 -8.12
CA ARG A 72 -19.43 -10.06 -7.44
C ARG A 72 -18.23 -10.42 -8.32
N ILE A 73 -17.32 -9.47 -8.53
CA ILE A 73 -16.14 -9.63 -9.38
C ILE A 73 -14.99 -10.39 -8.71
N ASN A 74 -14.98 -10.54 -7.39
CA ASN A 74 -14.14 -11.51 -6.69
C ASN A 74 -14.81 -12.88 -6.81
N THR A 75 -14.47 -13.62 -7.85
CA THR A 75 -15.20 -14.81 -8.26
C THR A 75 -14.91 -16.00 -7.36
N THR A 76 -13.70 -16.12 -6.83
CA THR A 76 -13.26 -17.25 -6.00
C THR A 76 -13.84 -17.24 -4.59
N GLU A 77 -14.16 -16.06 -4.05
CA GLU A 77 -14.82 -15.88 -2.77
C GLU A 77 -16.30 -15.49 -2.92
N ASN A 78 -16.78 -15.30 -4.17
CA ASN A 78 -18.16 -14.89 -4.50
C ASN A 78 -18.60 -13.61 -3.79
N ARG A 79 -17.75 -12.55 -3.85
CA ARG A 79 -17.97 -11.27 -3.18
C ARG A 79 -17.94 -10.10 -4.16
N ALA A 80 -18.68 -9.05 -3.83
CA ALA A 80 -18.49 -7.73 -4.43
C ALA A 80 -17.12 -7.16 -4.01
N VAL A 81 -16.64 -6.18 -4.78
CA VAL A 81 -15.41 -5.44 -4.49
C VAL A 81 -15.78 -3.96 -4.53
N LEU A 82 -15.95 -3.38 -3.35
CA LEU A 82 -16.55 -2.05 -3.22
C LEU A 82 -15.82 -1.14 -2.23
N HIS A 83 -14.49 -1.24 -2.15
CA HIS A 83 -13.71 -0.24 -1.43
C HIS A 83 -14.03 1.19 -1.88
N THR A 84 -14.47 1.38 -3.15
CA THR A 84 -14.92 2.69 -3.66
C THR A 84 -16.18 3.22 -2.97
N ALA A 85 -17.03 2.36 -2.40
CA ALA A 85 -18.21 2.80 -1.65
C ALA A 85 -17.86 3.41 -0.28
N LEU A 86 -16.69 3.08 0.29
CA LEU A 86 -16.22 3.64 1.57
C LEU A 86 -16.01 5.17 1.51
N ARG A 87 -15.77 5.70 0.33
CA ARG A 87 -15.45 7.10 0.06
C ARG A 87 -16.45 7.80 -0.87
N ALA A 88 -17.58 7.11 -1.15
CA ALA A 88 -18.66 7.69 -1.91
C ALA A 88 -19.35 8.83 -1.13
N PRO A 89 -19.82 9.92 -1.80
CA PRO A 89 -20.57 10.99 -1.15
C PRO A 89 -21.84 10.48 -0.47
N GLU A 90 -22.28 11.14 0.60
CA GLU A 90 -23.42 10.73 1.43
C GLU A 90 -24.71 10.50 0.63
N GLY A 91 -24.93 11.26 -0.45
CA GLY A 91 -26.10 11.11 -1.33
C GLY A 91 -25.94 10.08 -2.44
N ALA A 92 -24.81 9.38 -2.54
CA ALA A 92 -24.59 8.37 -3.57
C ALA A 92 -25.42 7.11 -3.30
N VAL A 93 -25.72 6.39 -4.39
CA VAL A 93 -26.38 5.08 -4.33
C VAL A 93 -25.43 4.04 -4.91
N VAL A 94 -24.96 3.14 -4.04
CA VAL A 94 -24.15 1.98 -4.42
C VAL A 94 -24.82 0.75 -3.82
N GLU A 95 -25.27 -0.16 -4.67
CA GLU A 95 -26.07 -1.30 -4.25
C GLU A 95 -25.24 -2.58 -4.16
N VAL A 96 -25.43 -3.32 -3.08
CA VAL A 96 -24.99 -4.71 -2.92
C VAL A 96 -26.23 -5.53 -2.57
N GLU A 97 -26.55 -6.52 -3.41
CA GLU A 97 -27.72 -7.39 -3.20
C GLU A 97 -29.05 -6.64 -3.06
N GLY A 98 -29.15 -5.46 -3.69
CA GLY A 98 -30.35 -4.61 -3.67
C GLY A 98 -30.43 -3.66 -2.48
N GLU A 99 -29.41 -3.60 -1.63
CA GLU A 99 -29.31 -2.64 -0.52
C GLU A 99 -28.28 -1.55 -0.82
N ASN A 100 -28.65 -0.28 -0.64
CA ASN A 100 -27.71 0.82 -0.73
C ASN A 100 -26.78 0.81 0.50
N VAL A 101 -25.48 0.55 0.29
CA VAL A 101 -24.50 0.42 1.38
C VAL A 101 -23.97 1.77 1.88
N VAL A 102 -24.14 2.86 1.13
CA VAL A 102 -23.57 4.17 1.46
C VAL A 102 -24.07 4.73 2.80
N PRO A 103 -25.37 4.66 3.16
CA PRO A 103 -25.84 5.12 4.46
C PRO A 103 -25.19 4.39 5.64
N ALA A 104 -24.96 3.08 5.52
CA ALA A 104 -24.28 2.31 6.57
C ALA A 104 -22.79 2.72 6.71
N VAL A 105 -22.11 2.98 5.60
CA VAL A 105 -20.74 3.50 5.59
C VAL A 105 -20.66 4.82 6.35
N HIS A 106 -21.52 5.78 6.01
CA HIS A 106 -21.53 7.09 6.70
C HIS A 106 -21.88 6.98 8.18
N ALA A 107 -22.81 6.09 8.56
CA ALA A 107 -23.10 5.84 9.96
C ALA A 107 -21.89 5.33 10.76
N VAL A 108 -21.06 4.45 10.17
CA VAL A 108 -19.80 4.02 10.79
C VAL A 108 -18.79 5.15 10.86
N LEU A 109 -18.64 5.95 9.79
CA LEU A 109 -17.75 7.11 9.79
C LEU A 109 -18.13 8.14 10.85
N ASP A 110 -19.43 8.38 11.07
CA ASP A 110 -19.91 9.30 12.12
C ASP A 110 -19.64 8.76 13.52
N ARG A 111 -19.80 7.46 13.75
CA ARG A 111 -19.41 6.81 15.01
C ARG A 111 -17.91 6.91 15.26
N MET A 112 -17.08 6.67 14.23
CA MET A 112 -15.62 6.83 14.33
C MET A 112 -15.25 8.28 14.65
N ALA A 113 -15.88 9.26 14.00
CA ALA A 113 -15.68 10.68 14.25
C ALA A 113 -16.01 11.05 15.69
N ALA A 114 -17.20 10.68 16.17
CA ALA A 114 -17.63 10.95 17.54
C ALA A 114 -16.69 10.31 18.58
N PHE A 115 -16.22 9.09 18.33
CA PHE A 115 -15.25 8.42 19.21
C PHE A 115 -13.89 9.13 19.20
N ALA A 116 -13.38 9.47 18.01
CA ALA A 116 -12.12 10.19 17.85
C ALA A 116 -12.14 11.55 18.59
N ASP A 117 -13.22 12.31 18.46
CA ASP A 117 -13.38 13.60 19.14
C ASP A 117 -13.35 13.44 20.67
N ARG A 118 -13.98 12.40 21.21
CA ARG A 118 -13.94 12.09 22.65
C ARG A 118 -12.53 11.72 23.14
N VAL A 119 -11.76 10.98 22.35
CA VAL A 119 -10.36 10.65 22.67
C VAL A 119 -9.48 11.91 22.60
N ARG A 120 -9.59 12.68 21.54
CA ARG A 120 -8.81 13.91 21.28
C ARG A 120 -9.07 15.00 22.30
N SER A 121 -10.33 15.22 22.65
CA SER A 121 -10.72 16.21 23.70
C SER A 121 -10.34 15.77 25.13
N GLY A 122 -10.05 14.46 25.34
CA GLY A 122 -9.84 13.89 26.67
C GLY A 122 -11.16 13.60 27.43
N GLU A 123 -12.30 13.64 26.77
CA GLU A 123 -13.57 13.18 27.32
C GLU A 123 -13.56 11.66 27.53
N TRP A 124 -13.00 10.91 26.58
CA TRP A 124 -12.73 9.49 26.77
C TRP A 124 -11.56 9.30 27.71
N LYS A 125 -11.80 8.66 28.84
CA LYS A 125 -10.80 8.44 29.88
C LYS A 125 -10.58 6.96 30.11
N GLY A 126 -9.36 6.62 30.48
CA GLY A 126 -8.99 5.29 30.98
C GLY A 126 -9.72 4.95 32.28
N HIS A 127 -9.58 3.71 32.73
CA HIS A 127 -10.23 3.14 33.92
C HIS A 127 -9.98 3.97 35.19
N THR A 128 -8.79 4.54 35.32
CA THR A 128 -8.42 5.38 36.50
C THR A 128 -8.93 6.83 36.39
N GLY A 129 -9.66 7.18 35.34
CA GLY A 129 -10.11 8.55 35.08
C GLY A 129 -9.06 9.45 34.43
N ARG A 130 -7.87 8.94 34.10
CA ARG A 130 -6.83 9.68 33.37
C ARG A 130 -7.18 9.79 31.89
N ARG A 131 -6.74 10.91 31.25
CA ARG A 131 -6.84 11.13 29.81
C ARG A 131 -6.01 10.09 29.05
N ILE A 132 -6.52 9.58 27.94
CA ILE A 132 -5.73 8.77 27.02
C ILE A 132 -4.71 9.67 26.32
N ARG A 133 -3.44 9.24 26.29
CA ARG A 133 -2.33 9.89 25.62
C ARG A 133 -1.64 8.97 24.60
N ASN A 134 -1.87 7.67 24.71
CA ASN A 134 -1.25 6.68 23.86
C ASN A 134 -2.32 5.84 23.17
N VAL A 135 -2.18 5.64 21.87
CA VAL A 135 -3.04 4.79 21.07
C VAL A 135 -2.16 3.73 20.40
N VAL A 136 -2.44 2.47 20.67
CA VAL A 136 -1.72 1.33 20.11
C VAL A 136 -2.66 0.56 19.19
N ASN A 137 -2.38 0.56 17.89
CA ASN A 137 -3.12 -0.20 16.90
C ASN A 137 -2.52 -1.61 16.79
N ILE A 138 -3.30 -2.63 17.05
CA ILE A 138 -2.91 -4.04 16.94
C ILE A 138 -3.64 -4.64 15.76
N GLY A 139 -2.92 -4.98 14.70
CA GLY A 139 -3.46 -5.55 13.48
C GLY A 139 -2.34 -6.09 12.60
N ILE A 140 -2.64 -6.90 11.59
CA ILE A 140 -1.65 -7.45 10.66
C ILE A 140 -2.11 -7.30 9.22
N GLY A 141 -1.20 -7.26 8.27
CA GLY A 141 -1.50 -7.10 6.85
C GLY A 141 -2.25 -5.80 6.58
N GLY A 142 -3.44 -5.86 5.98
CA GLY A 142 -4.25 -4.67 5.68
C GLY A 142 -4.69 -3.87 6.90
N SER A 143 -4.77 -4.51 8.07
CA SER A 143 -5.09 -3.84 9.34
C SER A 143 -3.91 -3.12 9.99
N ASP A 144 -2.70 -3.23 9.43
CA ASP A 144 -1.47 -2.55 9.86
C ASP A 144 -0.89 -1.66 8.76
N LEU A 145 -0.58 -2.24 7.59
CA LEU A 145 0.21 -1.56 6.55
C LEU A 145 -0.43 -0.25 6.08
N GLY A 146 -1.75 -0.24 5.84
CA GLY A 146 -2.48 0.97 5.46
C GLY A 146 -2.49 2.03 6.55
N PRO A 147 -2.99 1.73 7.76
CA PRO A 147 -2.99 2.68 8.88
C PRO A 147 -1.60 3.21 9.26
N ALA A 148 -0.59 2.34 9.35
CA ALA A 148 0.77 2.75 9.70
C ALA A 148 1.42 3.61 8.62
N MET A 149 1.19 3.28 7.35
CA MET A 149 1.64 4.11 6.22
C MET A 149 0.97 5.48 6.25
N ALA A 150 -0.37 5.52 6.33
CA ALA A 150 -1.11 6.78 6.31
C ALA A 150 -0.81 7.66 7.53
N TYR A 151 -0.60 7.07 8.70
CA TYR A 151 -0.13 7.81 9.88
C TYR A 151 1.23 8.48 9.63
N GLU A 152 2.21 7.75 9.06
CA GLU A 152 3.54 8.33 8.79
C GLU A 152 3.46 9.43 7.72
N VAL A 153 2.66 9.23 6.67
CA VAL A 153 2.43 10.24 5.63
C VAL A 153 1.79 11.50 6.19
N LEU A 154 0.77 11.35 7.02
CA LEU A 154 -0.01 12.47 7.56
C LEU A 154 0.47 12.95 8.93
N ARG A 155 1.66 12.57 9.32
CA ARG A 155 2.27 12.95 10.60
C ARG A 155 2.31 14.46 10.86
N PRO A 156 2.50 15.35 9.87
CA PRO A 156 2.37 16.81 10.08
C PRO A 156 0.99 17.26 10.54
N PHE A 157 -0.05 16.50 10.22
CA PHE A 157 -1.44 16.82 10.53
C PHE A 157 -1.96 16.17 11.82
N THR A 158 -1.12 15.38 12.50
CA THR A 158 -1.54 14.64 13.71
C THR A 158 -1.60 15.53 14.93
N ASP A 159 -2.45 15.15 15.88
CA ASP A 159 -2.42 15.71 17.23
C ASP A 159 -1.13 15.26 17.95
N ARG A 160 -0.24 16.21 18.22
CA ARG A 160 1.07 15.93 18.82
C ARG A 160 1.02 15.63 20.33
N GLU A 161 -0.13 15.81 20.97
CA GLU A 161 -0.32 15.40 22.37
C GLU A 161 -0.62 13.90 22.50
N LEU A 162 -0.94 13.23 21.39
CA LEU A 162 -1.18 11.79 21.32
C LEU A 162 0.00 11.06 20.69
N THR A 163 0.39 9.95 21.30
CA THR A 163 1.40 9.04 20.78
C THR A 163 0.72 7.85 20.12
N PHE A 164 1.15 7.51 18.90
CA PHE A 164 0.65 6.34 18.17
C PHE A 164 1.74 5.28 18.01
N ARG A 165 1.36 4.02 18.22
CA ARG A 165 2.18 2.83 17.98
C ARG A 165 1.37 1.81 17.18
N PHE A 166 2.08 1.03 16.37
CA PHE A 166 1.50 -0.03 15.53
C PHE A 166 2.20 -1.32 15.87
N VAL A 167 1.42 -2.36 16.16
CA VAL A 167 1.92 -3.70 16.53
C VAL A 167 1.29 -4.71 15.59
N SER A 168 2.12 -5.42 14.84
CA SER A 168 1.66 -6.34 13.80
C SER A 168 2.28 -7.72 13.89
N ASN A 169 3.56 -7.80 14.24
CA ASN A 169 4.29 -9.06 14.27
C ASN A 169 3.97 -9.87 15.54
N VAL A 170 3.89 -11.19 15.40
CA VAL A 170 3.75 -12.12 16.54
C VAL A 170 5.04 -12.26 17.36
N ASP A 171 6.17 -11.73 16.87
CA ASP A 171 7.38 -11.58 17.67
C ASP A 171 7.07 -10.68 18.88
N GLY A 172 7.20 -11.25 20.09
CA GLY A 172 6.95 -10.53 21.33
C GLY A 172 7.77 -9.24 21.50
N ALA A 173 8.87 -9.08 20.78
CA ALA A 173 9.66 -7.86 20.76
C ALA A 173 8.86 -6.67 20.19
N ASP A 174 7.98 -6.89 19.21
CA ASP A 174 7.18 -5.83 18.60
C ASP A 174 6.26 -5.15 19.64
N LEU A 175 5.46 -5.93 20.37
CA LEU A 175 4.63 -5.40 21.45
C LEU A 175 5.48 -4.84 22.60
N HIS A 176 6.55 -5.55 23.00
CA HIS A 176 7.41 -5.13 24.11
C HIS A 176 7.98 -3.73 23.88
N GLU A 177 8.59 -3.49 22.72
CA GLU A 177 9.17 -2.19 22.38
C GLU A 177 8.07 -1.11 22.19
N ALA A 178 6.89 -1.50 21.69
CA ALA A 178 5.78 -0.57 21.52
C ALA A 178 5.21 -0.03 22.84
N VAL A 179 5.21 -0.82 23.93
CA VAL A 179 4.56 -0.45 25.20
C VAL A 179 5.52 -0.12 26.35
N ARG A 180 6.84 -0.37 26.21
CA ARG A 180 7.81 -0.30 27.32
C ARG A 180 7.91 1.06 28.02
N ASP A 181 7.65 2.15 27.29
CA ASP A 181 7.71 3.54 27.76
C ASP A 181 6.33 4.17 27.95
N LEU A 182 5.25 3.38 27.81
CA LEU A 182 3.89 3.86 27.94
C LEU A 182 3.34 3.64 29.35
N ASP A 183 2.43 4.52 29.78
CA ASP A 183 1.67 4.35 31.01
C ASP A 183 0.36 3.58 30.72
N PRO A 184 0.14 2.41 31.33
CA PRO A 184 -1.09 1.64 31.14
C PRO A 184 -2.38 2.44 31.41
N ALA A 185 -2.35 3.37 32.36
CA ALA A 185 -3.52 4.18 32.73
C ALA A 185 -3.90 5.23 31.65
N GLU A 186 -3.02 5.52 30.70
CA GLU A 186 -3.20 6.49 29.61
C GLU A 186 -3.17 5.85 28.21
N THR A 187 -3.21 4.52 28.12
CA THR A 187 -3.06 3.78 26.86
C THR A 187 -4.38 3.18 26.40
N LEU A 188 -4.74 3.43 25.14
CA LEU A 188 -5.88 2.84 24.43
C LEU A 188 -5.35 1.87 23.37
N PHE A 189 -5.90 0.66 23.32
CA PHE A 189 -5.61 -0.35 22.30
C PHE A 189 -6.77 -0.45 21.31
N ILE A 190 -6.45 -0.45 20.01
CA ILE A 190 -7.39 -0.72 18.92
C ILE A 190 -7.04 -2.11 18.37
N VAL A 191 -7.92 -3.08 18.55
CA VAL A 191 -7.72 -4.44 18.03
C VAL A 191 -8.45 -4.57 16.70
N ALA A 192 -7.67 -4.56 15.60
CA ALA A 192 -8.17 -4.56 14.23
C ALA A 192 -8.06 -5.97 13.62
N SER A 193 -9.17 -6.71 13.59
CA SER A 193 -9.24 -8.05 13.00
C SER A 193 -10.67 -8.34 12.51
N LYS A 194 -10.84 -8.56 11.20
CA LYS A 194 -12.15 -8.76 10.56
C LYS A 194 -12.97 -9.84 11.27
N THR A 195 -12.38 -11.00 11.51
CA THR A 195 -13.03 -12.16 12.13
C THR A 195 -12.80 -12.26 13.65
N PHE A 196 -11.93 -11.42 14.19
CA PHE A 196 -11.42 -11.48 15.57
C PHE A 196 -10.83 -12.85 15.95
N THR A 197 -10.20 -13.52 14.95
CA THR A 197 -9.59 -14.86 15.09
C THR A 197 -8.19 -14.95 14.50
N THR A 198 -7.66 -13.85 13.94
CA THR A 198 -6.30 -13.82 13.37
C THR A 198 -5.29 -14.05 14.47
N LEU A 199 -4.51 -15.13 14.36
CA LEU A 199 -3.63 -15.64 15.41
C LEU A 199 -2.69 -14.56 15.95
N GLU A 200 -1.98 -13.87 15.08
CA GLU A 200 -1.00 -12.84 15.44
C GLU A 200 -1.67 -11.67 16.19
N THR A 201 -2.79 -11.20 15.67
CA THR A 201 -3.54 -10.09 16.27
C THR A 201 -4.07 -10.46 17.64
N ILE A 202 -4.67 -11.65 17.80
CA ILE A 202 -5.23 -12.08 19.09
C ILE A 202 -4.12 -12.39 20.10
N SER A 203 -3.00 -12.96 19.68
CA SER A 203 -1.83 -13.18 20.55
C SER A 203 -1.29 -11.85 21.10
N ASN A 204 -1.10 -10.86 20.23
CA ASN A 204 -0.63 -9.54 20.61
C ASN A 204 -1.66 -8.82 21.51
N ALA A 205 -2.95 -8.88 21.18
CA ALA A 205 -4.01 -8.29 21.98
C ALA A 205 -4.09 -8.92 23.38
N THR A 206 -3.94 -10.25 23.48
CA THR A 206 -3.92 -10.97 24.77
C THR A 206 -2.72 -10.54 25.62
N SER A 207 -1.54 -10.42 25.01
CA SER A 207 -0.32 -9.94 25.69
C SER A 207 -0.45 -8.47 26.13
N ALA A 208 -1.04 -7.62 25.28
CA ALA A 208 -1.33 -6.22 25.61
C ALA A 208 -2.33 -6.10 26.78
N ARG A 209 -3.37 -6.97 26.80
CA ARG A 209 -4.31 -7.04 27.90
C ARG A 209 -3.64 -7.45 29.22
N ALA A 210 -2.76 -8.45 29.18
CA ALA A 210 -1.99 -8.86 30.34
C ALA A 210 -1.11 -7.71 30.86
N TRP A 211 -0.41 -6.99 29.98
CA TRP A 211 0.39 -5.81 30.31
C TRP A 211 -0.46 -4.70 30.96
N LEU A 212 -1.63 -4.38 30.35
CA LEU A 212 -2.55 -3.38 30.89
C LEU A 212 -3.02 -3.73 32.30
N LEU A 213 -3.51 -4.97 32.48
CA LEU A 213 -4.05 -5.43 33.76
C LEU A 213 -2.98 -5.47 34.85
N ALA A 214 -1.77 -5.89 34.53
CA ALA A 214 -0.65 -5.85 35.48
C ALA A 214 -0.38 -4.41 35.97
N GLY A 215 -0.44 -3.42 35.08
CA GLY A 215 -0.25 -2.01 35.42
C GLY A 215 -1.43 -1.36 36.17
N LEU A 216 -2.63 -1.96 36.07
CA LEU A 216 -3.86 -1.45 36.71
C LEU A 216 -4.38 -2.33 37.87
N GLY A 217 -3.50 -3.10 38.49
CA GLY A 217 -3.84 -3.89 39.69
C GLY A 217 -4.72 -5.12 39.42
N GLY A 218 -4.85 -5.58 38.19
CA GLY A 218 -5.57 -6.80 37.83
C GLY A 218 -7.07 -6.62 37.59
N ASP A 219 -7.59 -5.39 37.62
CA ASP A 219 -9.03 -5.13 37.47
C ASP A 219 -9.49 -5.38 36.02
N GLN A 220 -10.27 -6.43 35.78
CA GLN A 220 -10.81 -6.81 34.50
C GLN A 220 -11.72 -5.73 33.86
N ALA A 221 -12.36 -4.89 34.67
CA ALA A 221 -13.21 -3.79 34.18
C ALA A 221 -12.42 -2.73 33.39
N ALA A 222 -11.10 -2.70 33.57
CA ALA A 222 -10.23 -1.79 32.81
C ALA A 222 -10.27 -2.08 31.28
N VAL A 223 -10.53 -3.32 30.87
CA VAL A 223 -10.56 -3.69 29.43
C VAL A 223 -11.59 -2.86 28.68
N ALA A 224 -12.78 -2.66 29.21
CA ALA A 224 -13.85 -1.89 28.58
C ALA A 224 -13.51 -0.40 28.34
N ARG A 225 -12.51 0.13 29.05
CA ARG A 225 -12.06 1.53 28.90
C ARG A 225 -10.78 1.71 28.10
N HIS A 226 -10.02 0.64 27.94
CA HIS A 226 -8.71 0.67 27.32
C HIS A 226 -8.60 -0.15 26.02
N PHE A 227 -9.67 -0.87 25.65
CA PHE A 227 -9.72 -1.61 24.40
C PHE A 227 -10.97 -1.26 23.60
N VAL A 228 -10.78 -1.09 22.30
CA VAL A 228 -11.83 -1.00 21.28
C VAL A 228 -11.52 -1.97 20.15
N ALA A 229 -12.54 -2.39 19.41
CA ALA A 229 -12.37 -3.36 18.34
C ALA A 229 -12.79 -2.80 16.98
N VAL A 230 -12.07 -3.21 15.95
CA VAL A 230 -12.51 -3.09 14.56
C VAL A 230 -12.72 -4.50 14.02
N SER A 231 -13.96 -4.92 13.91
CA SER A 231 -14.32 -6.30 13.61
C SER A 231 -15.74 -6.43 13.07
N THR A 232 -16.07 -7.61 12.52
CA THR A 232 -17.44 -8.03 12.17
C THR A 232 -17.99 -9.07 13.14
N ASN A 233 -17.22 -9.50 14.16
CA ASN A 233 -17.55 -10.59 15.08
C ASN A 233 -17.77 -10.10 16.52
N ALA A 234 -19.00 -9.63 16.80
CA ALA A 234 -19.35 -9.08 18.10
C ALA A 234 -19.23 -10.10 19.25
N GLU A 235 -19.52 -11.40 18.99
CA GLU A 235 -19.42 -12.46 20.01
C GLU A 235 -17.97 -12.60 20.50
N LYS A 236 -17.00 -12.72 19.58
CA LYS A 236 -15.58 -12.83 19.94
C LYS A 236 -15.02 -11.57 20.58
N VAL A 237 -15.51 -10.41 20.18
CA VAL A 237 -15.16 -9.12 20.79
C VAL A 237 -15.63 -9.06 22.23
N ALA A 238 -16.88 -9.49 22.51
CA ALA A 238 -17.43 -9.57 23.87
C ALA A 238 -16.71 -10.61 24.74
N GLU A 239 -16.39 -11.79 24.20
CA GLU A 239 -15.60 -12.83 24.90
C GLU A 239 -14.22 -12.31 25.34
N PHE A 240 -13.59 -11.45 24.54
CA PHE A 240 -12.32 -10.81 24.91
C PHE A 240 -12.46 -9.82 26.07
N GLY A 241 -13.66 -9.31 26.33
CA GLY A 241 -13.98 -8.32 27.36
C GLY A 241 -14.09 -6.88 26.85
N ILE A 242 -14.12 -6.69 25.52
CA ILE A 242 -14.37 -5.38 24.91
C ILE A 242 -15.88 -5.14 24.87
N ASP A 243 -16.28 -3.93 25.25
CA ASP A 243 -17.67 -3.49 25.11
C ASP A 243 -18.02 -3.36 23.62
N THR A 244 -19.04 -4.08 23.17
CA THR A 244 -19.46 -4.07 21.76
C THR A 244 -20.02 -2.73 21.30
N GLU A 245 -20.39 -1.81 22.17
CA GLU A 245 -20.69 -0.41 21.80
C GLU A 245 -19.44 0.31 21.26
N ASN A 246 -18.24 -0.16 21.65
CA ASN A 246 -16.94 0.34 21.19
C ASN A 246 -16.36 -0.55 20.09
N MET A 247 -17.20 -1.27 19.36
CA MET A 247 -16.83 -2.02 18.17
C MET A 247 -17.23 -1.24 16.91
N PHE A 248 -16.33 -1.16 15.95
CA PHE A 248 -16.50 -0.50 14.67
C PHE A 248 -16.49 -1.55 13.56
N GLU A 249 -17.55 -1.56 12.75
CA GLU A 249 -17.77 -2.56 11.72
C GLU A 249 -17.26 -2.11 10.37
N PHE A 250 -16.98 -3.08 9.50
CA PHE A 250 -16.78 -2.90 8.06
C PHE A 250 -17.29 -4.17 7.35
N TRP A 251 -17.28 -4.19 6.03
CA TRP A 251 -18.04 -5.16 5.26
C TRP A 251 -17.17 -6.22 4.59
N ASP A 252 -17.77 -7.33 4.17
CA ASP A 252 -17.07 -8.42 3.49
C ASP A 252 -16.61 -8.06 2.07
N TRP A 253 -17.27 -7.08 1.43
CA TRP A 253 -16.88 -6.50 0.15
C TRP A 253 -15.67 -5.54 0.23
N VAL A 254 -15.09 -5.36 1.41
CA VAL A 254 -13.84 -4.63 1.61
C VAL A 254 -12.70 -5.64 1.77
N GLY A 255 -11.78 -5.66 0.82
CA GLY A 255 -10.54 -6.42 0.91
C GLY A 255 -9.57 -5.80 1.95
N GLY A 256 -8.79 -6.63 2.67
CA GLY A 256 -7.88 -6.14 3.72
C GLY A 256 -6.92 -5.05 3.26
N ARG A 257 -6.26 -5.23 2.13
CA ARG A 257 -5.30 -4.27 1.56
C ARG A 257 -5.92 -3.00 0.95
N TYR A 258 -7.26 -2.95 0.91
CA TYR A 258 -8.08 -1.82 0.43
C TYR A 258 -8.93 -1.23 1.57
N SER A 259 -8.54 -1.38 2.84
CA SER A 259 -9.47 -1.17 3.95
C SER A 259 -9.15 0.01 4.87
N TYR A 260 -8.01 0.67 4.76
CA TYR A 260 -7.64 1.69 5.74
C TYR A 260 -8.51 2.98 5.65
N ASP A 261 -9.27 3.14 4.58
CA ASP A 261 -10.33 4.15 4.41
C ASP A 261 -11.68 3.75 5.02
N SER A 262 -11.78 2.52 5.61
CA SER A 262 -12.90 2.03 6.42
C SER A 262 -12.66 2.24 7.92
N ALA A 263 -13.41 1.51 8.77
CA ALA A 263 -13.18 1.45 10.22
C ALA A 263 -11.75 1.00 10.60
N ILE A 264 -11.04 0.28 9.75
CA ILE A 264 -9.61 -0.05 9.92
C ILE A 264 -8.75 1.21 10.11
N GLY A 265 -9.16 2.34 9.56
CA GLY A 265 -8.51 3.63 9.76
C GLY A 265 -8.85 4.36 11.07
N LEU A 266 -9.49 3.73 12.04
CA LEU A 266 -9.88 4.39 13.31
C LEU A 266 -8.69 5.07 14.00
N SER A 267 -7.52 4.43 14.04
CA SER A 267 -6.30 5.03 14.59
C SER A 267 -5.90 6.31 13.85
N LEU A 268 -6.08 6.33 12.53
CA LEU A 268 -5.80 7.50 11.70
C LEU A 268 -6.82 8.63 11.96
N VAL A 269 -8.12 8.31 12.08
CA VAL A 269 -9.16 9.31 12.43
C VAL A 269 -8.84 9.97 13.77
N ILE A 270 -8.42 9.18 14.77
CA ILE A 270 -7.98 9.74 16.06
C ILE A 270 -6.74 10.63 15.87
N ALA A 271 -5.79 10.22 15.03
CA ALA A 271 -4.53 10.94 14.85
C ALA A 271 -4.72 12.31 14.17
N ILE A 272 -5.41 12.35 13.03
CA ILE A 272 -5.50 13.56 12.19
C ILE A 272 -6.82 14.35 12.37
N GLY A 273 -7.79 13.76 13.02
CA GLY A 273 -9.14 14.31 13.19
C GLY A 273 -10.10 13.93 12.05
N PRO A 274 -11.42 13.95 12.33
CA PRO A 274 -12.44 13.51 11.39
C PRO A 274 -12.47 14.32 10.08
N GLU A 275 -12.27 15.63 10.15
CA GLU A 275 -12.30 16.51 8.98
C GLU A 275 -11.21 16.13 7.96
N ARG A 276 -9.98 15.96 8.41
CA ARG A 276 -8.86 15.58 7.54
C ARG A 276 -8.98 14.16 7.01
N PHE A 277 -9.60 13.27 7.79
CA PHE A 277 -9.92 11.95 7.28
C PHE A 277 -10.95 12.00 6.15
N ARG A 278 -12.00 12.83 6.27
CA ARG A 278 -12.97 13.06 5.18
C ARG A 278 -12.32 13.73 3.97
N GLU A 279 -11.37 14.66 4.17
CA GLU A 279 -10.57 15.24 3.08
C GLU A 279 -9.78 14.17 2.32
N MET A 280 -9.19 13.21 3.04
CA MET A 280 -8.50 12.07 2.43
C MET A 280 -9.47 11.21 1.61
N LEU A 281 -10.65 10.87 2.16
CA LEU A 281 -11.69 10.12 1.44
C LEU A 281 -12.16 10.85 0.18
N ALA A 282 -12.30 12.17 0.22
CA ALA A 282 -12.64 12.96 -0.95
C ALA A 282 -11.55 12.88 -2.04
N GLY A 283 -10.28 12.84 -1.65
CA GLY A 283 -9.16 12.62 -2.57
C GLY A 283 -9.21 11.27 -3.28
N PHE A 284 -9.55 10.21 -2.57
CA PHE A 284 -9.81 8.90 -3.17
C PHE A 284 -10.97 8.95 -4.17
N HIS A 285 -12.10 9.49 -3.74
CA HIS A 285 -13.30 9.57 -4.56
C HIS A 285 -13.07 10.34 -5.87
N LEU A 286 -12.28 11.39 -5.83
CA LEU A 286 -11.93 12.16 -7.02
C LEU A 286 -11.27 11.27 -8.08
N VAL A 287 -10.36 10.38 -7.67
CA VAL A 287 -9.69 9.46 -8.60
C VAL A 287 -10.62 8.31 -9.03
N ASP A 288 -11.52 7.85 -8.14
CA ASP A 288 -12.56 6.87 -8.50
C ASP A 288 -13.44 7.40 -9.65
N GLU A 289 -13.91 8.63 -9.53
CA GLU A 289 -14.74 9.26 -10.57
C GLU A 289 -13.95 9.50 -11.86
N HIS A 290 -12.70 9.90 -11.75
CA HIS A 290 -11.82 10.02 -12.91
C HIS A 290 -11.62 8.66 -13.60
N PHE A 291 -11.33 7.60 -12.85
CA PHE A 291 -11.17 6.25 -13.40
C PHE A 291 -12.44 5.76 -14.09
N ARG A 292 -13.61 6.06 -13.50
CA ARG A 292 -14.93 5.66 -14.02
C ARG A 292 -15.33 6.41 -15.29
N THR A 293 -15.01 7.72 -15.37
CA THR A 293 -15.61 8.63 -16.37
C THR A 293 -14.66 9.20 -17.40
N ALA A 294 -13.35 9.27 -17.11
CA ALA A 294 -12.40 9.85 -18.05
C ALA A 294 -12.27 8.99 -19.32
N PRO A 295 -12.12 9.62 -20.50
CA PRO A 295 -11.87 8.89 -21.72
C PRO A 295 -10.53 8.15 -21.65
N PRO A 296 -10.35 7.03 -22.38
CA PRO A 296 -9.15 6.18 -22.26
C PRO A 296 -7.82 6.91 -22.48
N GLU A 297 -7.81 7.98 -23.27
CA GLU A 297 -6.64 8.78 -23.58
C GLU A 297 -6.20 9.66 -22.40
N ALA A 298 -7.13 10.03 -21.53
CA ALA A 298 -6.90 10.90 -20.38
C ALA A 298 -7.05 10.17 -19.03
N ASN A 299 -7.28 8.86 -19.04
CA ASN A 299 -7.51 8.07 -17.84
C ASN A 299 -6.19 7.64 -17.21
N ALA A 300 -5.77 8.36 -16.18
CA ALA A 300 -4.47 8.17 -15.54
C ALA A 300 -4.26 6.76 -14.95
N PRO A 301 -5.19 6.18 -14.16
CA PRO A 301 -5.04 4.82 -13.68
C PRO A 301 -4.98 3.77 -14.80
N LEU A 302 -5.79 3.92 -15.84
CA LEU A 302 -5.76 3.05 -17.01
C LEU A 302 -4.39 3.08 -17.68
N LEU A 303 -3.86 4.28 -17.91
CA LEU A 303 -2.54 4.46 -18.51
C LEU A 303 -1.45 3.78 -17.69
N LEU A 304 -1.39 4.03 -16.38
CA LEU A 304 -0.34 3.44 -15.53
C LEU A 304 -0.46 1.91 -15.45
N GLY A 305 -1.67 1.38 -15.40
CA GLY A 305 -1.89 -0.07 -15.46
C GLY A 305 -1.39 -0.68 -16.76
N LEU A 306 -1.69 -0.03 -17.90
CA LEU A 306 -1.25 -0.46 -19.23
C LEU A 306 0.26 -0.34 -19.42
N LEU A 307 0.91 0.68 -18.87
CA LEU A 307 2.38 0.78 -18.86
C LEU A 307 3.00 -0.38 -18.06
N GLY A 308 2.41 -0.75 -16.93
CA GLY A 308 2.85 -1.92 -16.16
C GLY A 308 2.72 -3.24 -16.95
N VAL A 309 1.62 -3.42 -17.69
CA VAL A 309 1.43 -4.55 -18.61
C VAL A 309 2.45 -4.53 -19.76
N TRP A 310 2.75 -3.34 -20.31
CA TRP A 310 3.74 -3.16 -21.36
C TRP A 310 5.12 -3.64 -20.92
N TYR A 311 5.57 -3.19 -19.77
CA TYR A 311 6.90 -3.57 -19.29
C TYR A 311 6.98 -5.02 -18.81
N GLY A 312 6.01 -5.48 -18.04
CA GLY A 312 6.00 -6.86 -17.53
C GLY A 312 5.76 -7.90 -18.62
N GLY A 313 4.78 -7.64 -19.50
CA GLY A 313 4.35 -8.61 -20.50
C GLY A 313 5.18 -8.62 -21.80
N PHE A 314 5.79 -7.49 -22.18
CA PHE A 314 6.47 -7.35 -23.48
C PHE A 314 7.96 -6.99 -23.38
N HIS A 315 8.42 -6.45 -22.26
CA HIS A 315 9.82 -6.12 -22.01
C HIS A 315 10.49 -6.97 -20.92
N ASP A 316 9.81 -8.00 -20.42
CA ASP A 316 10.31 -8.90 -19.38
C ASP A 316 10.75 -8.20 -18.08
N ALA A 317 10.15 -7.06 -17.76
CA ALA A 317 10.41 -6.36 -16.50
C ALA A 317 9.72 -7.08 -15.34
N GLN A 318 10.50 -7.72 -14.48
CA GLN A 318 10.00 -8.54 -13.37
C GLN A 318 9.75 -7.73 -12.09
N SER A 319 10.19 -6.48 -12.05
CA SER A 319 10.02 -5.60 -10.90
C SER A 319 9.67 -4.18 -11.32
N HIS A 320 9.06 -3.45 -10.39
CA HIS A 320 8.68 -2.04 -10.54
C HIS A 320 9.15 -1.27 -9.32
N ALA A 321 9.96 -0.24 -9.52
CA ALA A 321 10.46 0.57 -8.42
C ALA A 321 9.51 1.75 -8.15
N VAL A 322 9.22 2.02 -6.87
CA VAL A 322 8.49 3.22 -6.42
C VAL A 322 9.42 4.03 -5.54
N LEU A 323 9.78 5.21 -6.00
CA LEU A 323 10.87 6.03 -5.47
C LEU A 323 10.34 7.41 -5.06
N PRO A 324 9.69 7.53 -3.88
CA PRO A 324 9.16 8.80 -3.41
C PRO A 324 10.28 9.71 -2.91
N TYR A 325 10.31 10.96 -3.37
CA TYR A 325 11.20 12.00 -2.85
C TYR A 325 10.49 12.79 -1.76
N SER A 326 10.13 12.07 -0.70
CA SER A 326 9.54 12.59 0.52
C SER A 326 9.80 11.63 1.68
N HIS A 327 10.31 12.15 2.79
CA HIS A 327 10.54 11.35 4.00
C HIS A 327 9.23 10.74 4.55
N TYR A 328 8.14 11.49 4.48
CA TYR A 328 6.83 11.05 4.96
C TYR A 328 6.27 9.85 4.18
N LEU A 329 6.72 9.60 2.94
CA LEU A 329 6.34 8.42 2.16
C LEU A 329 7.23 7.18 2.43
N SER A 330 7.97 7.15 3.54
CA SER A 330 8.90 6.06 3.86
C SER A 330 8.24 4.68 3.93
N ARG A 331 6.97 4.60 4.32
CA ARG A 331 6.19 3.36 4.37
C ARG A 331 5.30 3.12 3.14
N PHE A 332 5.26 4.06 2.19
CA PHE A 332 4.35 3.99 1.04
C PHE A 332 4.63 2.77 0.15
N THR A 333 5.91 2.52 -0.16
CA THR A 333 6.29 1.35 -0.97
C THR A 333 5.96 0.04 -0.28
N ALA A 334 6.14 -0.08 1.04
CA ALA A 334 5.76 -1.27 1.80
C ALA A 334 4.24 -1.53 1.77
N TYR A 335 3.42 -0.48 1.81
CA TYR A 335 1.98 -0.59 1.59
C TYR A 335 1.66 -1.07 0.17
N LEU A 336 2.31 -0.51 -0.85
CA LEU A 336 2.12 -0.91 -2.25
C LEU A 336 2.58 -2.34 -2.53
N GLN A 337 3.54 -2.87 -1.77
CA GLN A 337 3.92 -4.29 -1.87
C GLN A 337 2.72 -5.20 -1.62
N GLN A 338 1.96 -4.96 -0.54
CA GLN A 338 0.75 -5.74 -0.30
C GLN A 338 -0.31 -5.43 -1.35
N LEU A 339 -0.54 -4.15 -1.65
CA LEU A 339 -1.56 -3.73 -2.60
C LEU A 339 -1.40 -4.39 -3.97
N ASP A 340 -0.20 -4.41 -4.54
CA ASP A 340 0.07 -4.94 -5.88
C ASP A 340 0.38 -6.45 -5.85
N MET A 341 1.35 -6.88 -5.03
CA MET A 341 1.86 -8.24 -5.09
C MET A 341 0.86 -9.28 -4.56
N GLU A 342 0.07 -8.95 -3.54
CA GLU A 342 -0.99 -9.83 -3.06
C GLU A 342 -2.19 -9.86 -4.02
N SER A 343 -2.49 -8.73 -4.69
CA SER A 343 -3.56 -8.66 -5.68
C SER A 343 -3.19 -9.40 -6.96
N ASN A 344 -2.04 -9.11 -7.55
CA ASN A 344 -1.70 -9.53 -8.89
C ASN A 344 -0.65 -10.65 -8.97
N GLY A 345 -0.10 -11.09 -7.84
CA GLY A 345 0.80 -12.25 -7.78
C GLY A 345 0.04 -13.57 -7.97
N LYS A 346 -0.59 -13.77 -9.13
CA LYS A 346 -1.46 -14.91 -9.45
C LYS A 346 -0.91 -15.70 -10.63
N ARG A 347 -1.06 -17.04 -10.60
CA ARG A 347 -0.59 -17.94 -11.64
C ARG A 347 -1.71 -18.54 -12.51
N VAL A 348 -2.96 -18.26 -12.18
CA VAL A 348 -4.14 -18.75 -12.91
C VAL A 348 -5.07 -17.59 -13.24
N ASN A 349 -5.80 -17.73 -14.35
CA ASN A 349 -6.85 -16.80 -14.74
C ASN A 349 -8.14 -17.05 -13.92
N ARG A 350 -9.18 -16.25 -14.13
CA ARG A 350 -10.48 -16.39 -13.44
C ARG A 350 -11.18 -17.73 -13.71
N ALA A 351 -10.86 -18.39 -14.82
CA ALA A 351 -11.35 -19.74 -15.13
C ALA A 351 -10.53 -20.86 -14.44
N GLY A 352 -9.46 -20.51 -13.70
CA GLY A 352 -8.57 -21.47 -13.04
C GLY A 352 -7.50 -22.07 -13.96
N GLU A 353 -7.33 -21.53 -15.17
CA GLU A 353 -6.35 -22.00 -16.13
C GLU A 353 -4.99 -21.31 -15.90
N PRO A 354 -3.86 -22.03 -16.03
CA PRO A 354 -2.53 -21.40 -15.92
C PRO A 354 -2.33 -20.29 -16.96
N VAL A 355 -1.88 -19.12 -16.51
CA VAL A 355 -1.47 -18.04 -17.41
C VAL A 355 -0.08 -18.29 -17.99
N SER A 356 0.15 -17.85 -19.22
CA SER A 356 1.43 -18.00 -19.94
C SER A 356 2.26 -16.71 -19.97
N TRP A 357 1.80 -15.66 -19.31
CA TRP A 357 2.46 -14.37 -19.18
C TRP A 357 2.80 -14.07 -17.73
N GLN A 358 3.68 -13.10 -17.50
CA GLN A 358 4.02 -12.65 -16.16
C GLN A 358 2.89 -11.81 -15.57
N THR A 359 2.63 -12.01 -14.28
CA THR A 359 1.65 -11.26 -13.49
C THR A 359 2.34 -10.71 -12.23
N GLY A 360 1.87 -9.60 -11.69
CA GLY A 360 2.32 -9.06 -10.41
C GLY A 360 3.83 -8.80 -10.32
N PRO A 361 4.33 -7.61 -10.69
CA PRO A 361 5.75 -7.28 -10.56
C PRO A 361 6.17 -7.29 -9.09
N VAL A 362 7.45 -7.56 -8.81
CA VAL A 362 8.02 -7.29 -7.49
C VAL A 362 8.08 -5.78 -7.29
N VAL A 363 7.27 -5.26 -6.39
CA VAL A 363 7.24 -3.82 -6.03
C VAL A 363 8.27 -3.56 -4.94
N TRP A 364 9.14 -2.56 -5.15
CA TRP A 364 10.18 -2.21 -4.21
C TRP A 364 10.62 -0.75 -4.36
N GLY A 365 11.37 -0.25 -3.39
CA GLY A 365 11.90 1.11 -3.41
C GLY A 365 11.96 1.71 -2.02
N THR A 366 12.64 2.82 -1.90
CA THR A 366 12.77 3.61 -0.67
C THR A 366 12.80 5.10 -1.03
N PRO A 367 12.61 6.00 -0.07
CA PRO A 367 12.69 7.43 -0.35
C PRO A 367 14.03 7.86 -0.95
N GLY A 368 13.98 8.71 -1.98
CA GLY A 368 15.12 9.53 -2.37
C GLY A 368 15.40 10.58 -1.27
N THR A 369 16.66 10.96 -1.01
CA THR A 369 17.87 10.61 -1.75
C THR A 369 18.53 9.32 -1.25
N ASN A 370 18.04 8.73 -0.15
CA ASN A 370 18.64 7.53 0.46
C ASN A 370 18.80 6.37 -0.54
N GLY A 371 17.78 6.10 -1.34
CA GLY A 371 17.81 5.05 -2.38
C GLY A 371 18.96 5.22 -3.37
N GLN A 372 19.33 6.48 -3.72
CA GLN A 372 20.44 6.78 -4.63
C GLN A 372 21.77 6.20 -4.12
N HIS A 373 21.96 6.17 -2.81
CA HIS A 373 23.17 5.65 -2.15
C HIS A 373 23.09 4.17 -1.79
N ALA A 374 21.98 3.50 -2.14
CA ALA A 374 21.78 2.09 -1.82
C ALA A 374 21.78 1.18 -3.07
N TYR A 375 21.02 1.51 -4.11
CA TYR A 375 20.78 0.59 -5.23
C TYR A 375 20.69 1.28 -6.61
N TYR A 376 20.90 2.57 -6.75
CA TYR A 376 20.83 3.23 -8.05
C TYR A 376 21.94 2.78 -9.02
N GLN A 377 23.03 2.20 -8.53
CA GLN A 377 23.99 1.51 -9.37
C GLN A 377 23.30 0.44 -10.26
N LEU A 378 22.38 -0.35 -9.67
CA LEU A 378 21.59 -1.33 -10.41
C LEU A 378 20.64 -0.67 -11.41
N LEU A 379 19.97 0.42 -11.02
CA LEU A 379 19.03 1.13 -11.88
C LEU A 379 19.72 1.73 -13.11
N HIS A 380 20.88 2.34 -12.93
CA HIS A 380 21.61 3.01 -14.00
C HIS A 380 22.38 2.05 -14.92
N GLN A 381 23.17 1.15 -14.35
CA GLN A 381 24.14 0.33 -15.10
C GLN A 381 23.89 -1.18 -14.99
N GLY A 382 22.83 -1.59 -14.28
CA GLY A 382 22.47 -3.01 -14.21
C GLY A 382 21.92 -3.55 -15.53
N THR A 383 21.87 -4.88 -15.62
CA THR A 383 21.40 -5.61 -16.83
C THR A 383 19.88 -5.81 -16.87
N LYS A 384 19.16 -5.37 -15.84
CA LYS A 384 17.70 -5.52 -15.75
C LYS A 384 16.98 -4.25 -16.16
N LEU A 385 15.89 -4.38 -16.91
CA LEU A 385 14.97 -3.28 -17.14
C LEU A 385 14.05 -3.17 -15.92
N ILE A 386 14.06 -2.01 -15.26
CA ILE A 386 13.28 -1.73 -14.07
C ILE A 386 12.53 -0.41 -14.28
N PRO A 387 11.25 -0.45 -14.65
CA PRO A 387 10.42 0.75 -14.67
C PRO A 387 10.32 1.36 -13.26
N ALA A 388 10.33 2.70 -13.19
CA ALA A 388 10.31 3.39 -11.91
C ALA A 388 9.30 4.55 -11.89
N ASP A 389 8.57 4.66 -10.78
CA ASP A 389 7.75 5.84 -10.46
C ASP A 389 8.53 6.76 -9.52
N LEU A 390 8.77 8.00 -9.95
CA LEU A 390 9.37 9.06 -9.16
C LEU A 390 8.26 9.96 -8.63
N ILE A 391 8.10 10.08 -7.30
CA ILE A 391 7.01 10.86 -6.69
C ILE A 391 7.61 12.07 -5.97
N GLY A 392 7.14 13.27 -6.29
CA GLY A 392 7.60 14.51 -5.68
C GLY A 392 6.49 15.53 -5.42
N PHE A 393 6.82 16.55 -4.63
CA PHE A 393 5.90 17.60 -4.23
C PHE A 393 6.55 18.98 -4.43
N ALA A 394 5.77 19.93 -4.95
CA ALA A 394 6.30 21.28 -5.21
C ALA A 394 6.61 22.05 -3.92
N ARG A 395 5.88 21.77 -2.86
CA ARG A 395 6.08 22.42 -1.54
C ARG A 395 6.27 21.38 -0.45
N PRO A 396 7.09 21.66 0.57
CA PRO A 396 7.13 20.84 1.77
C PRO A 396 5.79 20.95 2.53
N VAL A 397 5.36 19.86 3.17
CA VAL A 397 4.07 19.80 3.87
C VAL A 397 4.05 20.53 5.22
N ALA A 398 5.19 20.94 5.72
CA ALA A 398 5.31 21.68 6.98
C ALA A 398 6.10 22.97 6.77
N GLU A 399 5.77 24.00 7.54
CA GLU A 399 6.64 25.16 7.65
C GLU A 399 7.98 24.75 8.24
N LEU A 400 9.03 24.91 7.45
CA LEU A 400 10.40 24.56 7.82
C LEU A 400 11.21 25.84 8.05
N GLU A 401 12.17 25.78 8.96
CA GLU A 401 13.20 26.81 9.09
C GLU A 401 13.88 27.05 7.73
N PRO A 402 14.29 28.28 7.39
CA PRO A 402 14.80 28.62 6.04
C PRO A 402 15.91 27.71 5.54
N THR A 403 16.80 27.26 6.42
CA THR A 403 17.89 26.33 6.08
C THR A 403 17.37 24.93 5.71
N LEU A 404 16.31 24.46 6.35
CA LEU A 404 15.68 23.20 6.04
C LEU A 404 14.78 23.32 4.80
N ALA A 405 14.14 24.48 4.59
CA ALA A 405 13.34 24.74 3.41
C ALA A 405 14.18 24.68 2.13
N ALA A 406 15.42 25.21 2.15
CA ALA A 406 16.34 25.12 1.02
C ALA A 406 16.73 23.68 0.65
N GLN A 407 16.64 22.72 1.57
CA GLN A 407 16.88 21.29 1.28
C GLN A 407 15.78 20.69 0.43
N HIS A 408 14.59 21.28 0.42
CA HIS A 408 13.49 20.80 -0.43
C HIS A 408 13.80 20.99 -1.91
N ASP A 409 14.31 22.14 -2.31
CA ASP A 409 14.73 22.40 -3.70
C ASP A 409 15.87 21.45 -4.12
N LEU A 410 16.82 21.18 -3.20
CA LEU A 410 17.89 20.21 -3.44
C LEU A 410 17.32 18.80 -3.64
N LEU A 411 16.32 18.41 -2.85
CA LEU A 411 15.64 17.12 -2.98
C LEU A 411 14.94 17.00 -4.35
N MET A 412 14.21 18.03 -4.76
CA MET A 412 13.51 18.05 -6.06
C MET A 412 14.50 18.11 -7.23
N ALA A 413 15.62 18.84 -7.11
CA ALA A 413 16.67 18.82 -8.11
C ALA A 413 17.25 17.41 -8.31
N ASN A 414 17.42 16.65 -7.25
CA ASN A 414 17.84 15.24 -7.33
C ASN A 414 16.78 14.37 -8.04
N LEU A 415 15.49 14.53 -7.71
CA LEU A 415 14.42 13.80 -8.40
C LEU A 415 14.49 14.01 -9.93
N PHE A 416 14.53 15.28 -10.35
CA PHE A 416 14.56 15.62 -11.78
C PHE A 416 15.85 15.15 -12.47
N ALA A 417 16.99 15.32 -11.82
CA ALA A 417 18.28 14.87 -12.34
C ALA A 417 18.34 13.35 -12.51
N GLN A 418 17.78 12.59 -11.55
CA GLN A 418 17.74 11.13 -11.67
C GLN A 418 16.81 10.67 -12.79
N GLY A 419 15.63 11.27 -12.94
CA GLY A 419 14.74 10.98 -14.07
C GLY A 419 15.41 11.27 -15.43
N GLN A 420 16.17 12.36 -15.54
CA GLN A 420 16.94 12.68 -16.74
C GLN A 420 18.07 11.68 -16.98
N ALA A 421 18.86 11.39 -15.95
CA ALA A 421 20.01 10.49 -16.06
C ALA A 421 19.60 9.04 -16.39
N LEU A 422 18.51 8.55 -15.80
CA LEU A 422 17.95 7.24 -16.10
C LEU A 422 17.47 7.15 -17.56
N ALA A 423 16.78 8.17 -18.06
CA ALA A 423 16.24 8.18 -19.41
C ALA A 423 17.33 8.31 -20.48
N PHE A 424 18.26 9.25 -20.31
CA PHE A 424 19.19 9.62 -21.40
C PHE A 424 20.59 9.03 -21.23
N GLY A 425 20.97 8.62 -20.04
CA GLY A 425 22.29 8.07 -19.76
C GLY A 425 23.44 9.01 -20.11
N LYS A 426 24.60 8.45 -20.39
CA LYS A 426 25.83 9.13 -20.83
C LYS A 426 26.60 8.20 -21.76
N THR A 427 26.82 8.63 -23.01
CA THR A 427 27.47 7.83 -24.04
C THR A 427 28.97 7.70 -23.80
N GLU A 428 29.61 6.73 -24.44
CA GLU A 428 31.07 6.59 -24.42
C GLU A 428 31.79 7.85 -24.94
N ASP A 429 31.26 8.47 -26.00
CA ASP A 429 31.85 9.68 -26.55
C ASP A 429 31.75 10.87 -25.59
N GLU A 430 30.63 11.01 -24.90
CA GLU A 430 30.48 12.01 -23.83
C GLU A 430 31.48 11.74 -22.68
N VAL A 431 31.71 10.48 -22.32
CA VAL A 431 32.69 10.09 -21.29
C VAL A 431 34.12 10.39 -21.76
N ARG A 432 34.46 10.07 -23.02
CA ARG A 432 35.79 10.41 -23.61
C ARG A 432 36.04 11.91 -23.67
N ALA A 433 35.00 12.70 -23.99
CA ALA A 433 35.10 14.16 -24.04
C ALA A 433 35.42 14.79 -22.67
N GLU A 434 35.16 14.09 -21.56
CA GLU A 434 35.56 14.50 -20.20
C GLU A 434 37.03 14.18 -19.87
N GLY A 435 37.79 13.58 -20.80
CA GLY A 435 39.19 13.22 -20.58
C GLY A 435 39.40 11.97 -19.73
N VAL A 436 38.38 11.10 -19.68
CA VAL A 436 38.47 9.82 -18.96
C VAL A 436 39.42 8.87 -19.68
N ALA A 437 40.27 8.14 -18.96
CA ALA A 437 41.16 7.13 -19.49
C ALA A 437 40.35 6.02 -20.20
N GLU A 438 40.83 5.55 -21.36
CA GLU A 438 40.07 4.66 -22.25
C GLU A 438 39.59 3.37 -21.57
N GLU A 439 40.42 2.81 -20.68
CA GLU A 439 40.06 1.62 -19.87
C GLU A 439 38.91 1.86 -18.90
N LEU A 440 38.61 3.11 -18.55
CA LEU A 440 37.49 3.48 -17.64
C LEU A 440 36.24 3.91 -18.42
N VAL A 441 36.32 4.14 -19.71
CA VAL A 441 35.18 4.59 -20.52
C VAL A 441 33.99 3.65 -20.40
N PRO A 442 34.12 2.32 -20.60
CA PRO A 442 32.98 1.40 -20.44
C PRO A 442 32.36 1.42 -19.01
N HIS A 443 33.19 1.63 -17.99
CA HIS A 443 32.72 1.67 -16.60
C HIS A 443 32.00 2.96 -16.23
N ARG A 444 32.22 4.03 -16.98
CA ARG A 444 31.60 5.35 -16.74
C ARG A 444 30.52 5.71 -17.75
N THR A 445 30.24 4.80 -18.67
CA THR A 445 29.10 4.88 -19.60
C THR A 445 27.81 4.49 -18.91
N PHE A 446 26.76 5.24 -19.16
CA PHE A 446 25.41 4.99 -18.64
C PHE A 446 24.50 4.72 -19.85
N PRO A 447 23.94 3.52 -20.01
CA PRO A 447 23.19 3.17 -21.21
C PRO A 447 21.94 4.03 -21.44
N GLY A 448 21.33 4.60 -20.37
CA GLY A 448 20.03 5.25 -20.50
C GLY A 448 18.91 4.23 -20.68
N ASP A 449 17.81 4.65 -21.30
CA ASP A 449 16.61 3.85 -21.59
C ASP A 449 16.04 3.12 -20.37
N ARG A 450 16.18 3.76 -19.20
CA ARG A 450 15.57 3.32 -17.94
C ARG A 450 14.24 4.07 -17.79
N PRO A 451 13.11 3.41 -18.05
CA PRO A 451 11.82 4.08 -18.10
C PRO A 451 11.42 4.63 -16.74
N THR A 452 10.98 5.88 -16.73
CA THR A 452 10.46 6.52 -15.53
C THR A 452 9.14 7.22 -15.78
N THR A 453 8.25 7.15 -14.80
CA THR A 453 7.06 8.00 -14.69
C THR A 453 7.26 8.95 -13.52
N THR A 454 7.09 10.25 -13.74
CA THR A 454 7.19 11.24 -12.66
C THR A 454 5.79 11.70 -12.25
N ILE A 455 5.46 11.54 -10.97
CA ILE A 455 4.21 11.99 -10.37
C ILE A 455 4.53 13.20 -9.50
N LEU A 456 4.02 14.37 -9.88
CA LEU A 456 4.15 15.62 -9.12
C LEU A 456 2.81 16.06 -8.58
N ALA A 457 2.79 16.50 -7.32
CA ALA A 457 1.65 17.19 -6.72
C ALA A 457 2.10 18.51 -6.07
N PRO A 458 1.18 19.44 -5.82
CA PRO A 458 1.53 20.72 -5.16
C PRO A 458 2.11 20.51 -3.76
N GLU A 459 1.52 19.63 -2.96
CA GLU A 459 1.87 19.36 -1.57
C GLU A 459 1.29 18.03 -1.12
N LEU A 460 1.91 17.35 -0.15
CA LEU A 460 1.42 16.08 0.41
C LEU A 460 0.34 16.35 1.48
N THR A 461 -0.90 16.57 1.04
CA THR A 461 -2.08 16.76 1.89
C THR A 461 -2.83 15.43 2.13
N PRO A 462 -3.81 15.39 3.06
CA PRO A 462 -4.71 14.23 3.17
C PRO A 462 -5.39 13.87 1.85
N SER A 463 -5.92 14.86 1.12
CA SER A 463 -6.51 14.65 -0.21
C SER A 463 -5.53 14.05 -1.21
N VAL A 464 -4.29 14.55 -1.27
CA VAL A 464 -3.26 14.06 -2.19
C VAL A 464 -2.84 12.63 -1.83
N LEU A 465 -2.80 12.26 -0.55
CA LEU A 465 -2.59 10.87 -0.16
C LEU A 465 -3.72 9.97 -0.68
N GLY A 466 -4.97 10.38 -0.51
CA GLY A 466 -6.13 9.66 -1.05
C GLY A 466 -6.03 9.48 -2.56
N GLN A 467 -5.67 10.54 -3.29
CA GLN A 467 -5.49 10.49 -4.73
C GLN A 467 -4.36 9.53 -5.16
N LEU A 468 -3.21 9.57 -4.47
CA LEU A 468 -2.09 8.66 -4.76
C LEU A 468 -2.48 7.20 -4.55
N VAL A 469 -3.15 6.89 -3.45
CA VAL A 469 -3.52 5.51 -3.14
C VAL A 469 -4.58 5.00 -4.14
N ALA A 470 -5.62 5.76 -4.42
CA ALA A 470 -6.64 5.37 -5.41
C ALA A 470 -6.03 5.19 -6.82
N LEU A 471 -5.05 6.02 -7.20
CA LEU A 471 -4.33 5.88 -8.45
C LEU A 471 -3.67 4.48 -8.56
N TYR A 472 -3.00 4.02 -7.51
CA TYR A 472 -2.36 2.71 -7.48
C TYR A 472 -3.37 1.56 -7.33
N GLU A 473 -4.45 1.74 -6.56
CA GLU A 473 -5.54 0.75 -6.47
C GLU A 473 -6.12 0.45 -7.84
N HIS A 474 -6.45 1.49 -8.61
CA HIS A 474 -7.00 1.32 -9.95
C HIS A 474 -5.95 0.89 -10.99
N LYS A 475 -4.68 1.29 -10.85
CA LYS A 475 -3.57 0.72 -11.65
C LYS A 475 -3.52 -0.80 -11.49
N VAL A 476 -3.57 -1.31 -10.27
CA VAL A 476 -3.54 -2.74 -9.95
C VAL A 476 -4.79 -3.44 -10.50
N PHE A 477 -5.97 -2.83 -10.36
CA PHE A 477 -7.20 -3.32 -10.97
C PHE A 477 -7.08 -3.48 -12.49
N VAL A 478 -6.56 -2.47 -13.20
CA VAL A 478 -6.39 -2.50 -14.66
C VAL A 478 -5.48 -3.64 -15.08
N GLN A 479 -4.36 -3.82 -14.40
CA GLN A 479 -3.43 -4.91 -14.67
C GLN A 479 -4.10 -6.27 -14.48
N GLY A 480 -4.79 -6.48 -13.36
CA GLY A 480 -5.53 -7.72 -13.09
C GLY A 480 -6.62 -8.02 -14.13
N ALA A 481 -7.33 -6.98 -14.58
CA ALA A 481 -8.34 -7.09 -15.62
C ALA A 481 -7.73 -7.48 -16.98
N VAL A 482 -6.59 -6.88 -17.36
CA VAL A 482 -5.88 -7.23 -18.60
C VAL A 482 -5.35 -8.66 -18.56
N TRP A 483 -4.86 -9.10 -17.42
CA TRP A 483 -4.33 -10.46 -17.22
C TRP A 483 -5.41 -11.51 -16.97
N ASP A 484 -6.67 -11.09 -16.84
CA ASP A 484 -7.83 -11.94 -16.53
C ASP A 484 -7.65 -12.74 -15.24
N ILE A 485 -7.06 -12.15 -14.21
CA ILE A 485 -6.81 -12.77 -12.90
C ILE A 485 -7.76 -12.23 -11.83
N ASP A 486 -7.99 -13.01 -10.76
CA ASP A 486 -8.75 -12.54 -9.60
C ASP A 486 -7.83 -11.77 -8.64
N SER A 487 -7.88 -10.42 -8.70
CA SER A 487 -7.00 -9.53 -7.94
C SER A 487 -7.45 -9.32 -6.50
N PHE A 488 -8.61 -9.82 -6.09
CA PHE A 488 -9.23 -9.45 -4.81
C PHE A 488 -9.29 -10.58 -3.78
N ASP A 489 -8.81 -11.78 -4.14
CA ASP A 489 -8.56 -12.88 -3.22
C ASP A 489 -7.09 -12.97 -2.79
N GLN A 490 -6.75 -13.90 -1.89
CA GLN A 490 -5.39 -14.11 -1.36
C GLN A 490 -5.12 -15.56 -0.94
N TRP A 491 -5.51 -16.53 -1.72
CA TRP A 491 -5.34 -17.97 -1.41
C TRP A 491 -3.90 -18.39 -1.13
N GLY A 492 -2.91 -17.68 -1.70
CA GLY A 492 -1.49 -17.95 -1.53
C GLY A 492 -0.97 -17.85 -0.08
N VAL A 493 -1.67 -17.14 0.80
CA VAL A 493 -1.26 -16.98 2.21
C VAL A 493 -1.86 -18.04 3.15
N GLU A 494 -2.78 -18.89 2.68
CA GLU A 494 -3.52 -19.81 3.55
C GLU A 494 -2.71 -21.06 3.94
N LEU A 495 -1.94 -21.62 3.00
CA LEU A 495 -1.17 -22.85 3.24
C LEU A 495 -0.18 -22.70 4.40
N GLY A 496 0.55 -21.58 4.45
CA GLY A 496 1.51 -21.29 5.52
C GLY A 496 0.87 -21.29 6.90
N LYS A 497 -0.31 -20.69 7.05
CA LYS A 497 -1.07 -20.65 8.32
C LYS A 497 -1.49 -22.06 8.79
N VAL A 498 -1.95 -22.89 7.86
CA VAL A 498 -2.32 -24.28 8.18
C VAL A 498 -1.11 -25.08 8.65
N LEU A 499 0.02 -24.94 7.96
CA LEU A 499 1.24 -25.64 8.32
C LEU A 499 1.83 -25.14 9.66
N ALA A 500 1.80 -23.83 9.91
CA ALA A 500 2.28 -23.27 11.18
C ALA A 500 1.55 -23.85 12.38
N LYS A 501 0.21 -23.95 12.33
CA LYS A 501 -0.59 -24.57 13.39
C LYS A 501 -0.24 -26.06 13.62
N ARG A 502 0.21 -26.76 12.58
CA ARG A 502 0.65 -28.17 12.71
C ARG A 502 2.03 -28.28 13.33
N VAL A 503 2.93 -27.34 13.06
CA VAL A 503 4.31 -27.35 13.56
C VAL A 503 4.40 -26.86 15.01
N GLU A 504 3.52 -25.96 15.45
CA GLU A 504 3.56 -25.36 16.78
C GLU A 504 3.63 -26.36 17.94
N PRO A 505 2.81 -27.43 18.00
CA PRO A 505 2.92 -28.44 19.09
C PRO A 505 4.26 -29.17 19.12
N ALA A 506 4.89 -29.37 17.95
CA ALA A 506 6.23 -29.96 17.92
C ALA A 506 7.28 -29.03 18.55
N LEU A 507 7.15 -27.71 18.38
CA LEU A 507 8.05 -26.72 18.96
C LEU A 507 7.85 -26.56 20.47
N THR A 508 6.59 -26.55 20.91
CA THR A 508 6.23 -26.26 22.33
C THR A 508 6.28 -27.49 23.22
N GLU A 509 5.69 -28.60 22.79
CA GLU A 509 5.47 -29.81 23.59
C GLU A 509 6.38 -30.98 23.18
N GLY A 510 7.05 -30.88 22.04
CA GLY A 510 7.83 -32.00 21.47
C GLY A 510 6.97 -33.08 20.84
N ALA A 511 5.74 -32.75 20.48
CA ALA A 511 4.83 -33.69 19.83
C ALA A 511 5.36 -34.14 18.47
N GLU A 512 5.19 -35.42 18.14
CA GLU A 512 5.42 -35.91 16.78
C GLU A 512 4.36 -35.31 15.84
N VAL A 513 4.84 -34.71 14.74
CA VAL A 513 3.96 -34.17 13.69
C VAL A 513 4.12 -35.05 12.43
N PRO A 514 3.13 -35.91 12.14
CA PRO A 514 3.18 -36.76 10.95
C PRO A 514 3.24 -35.93 9.65
N GLY A 515 4.10 -36.36 8.72
CA GLY A 515 4.19 -35.76 7.38
C GLY A 515 4.99 -34.46 7.30
N LEU A 516 5.81 -34.15 8.28
CA LEU A 516 6.89 -33.16 8.11
C LEU A 516 7.97 -33.74 7.19
N ASP A 517 8.47 -32.94 6.27
CA ASP A 517 9.66 -33.29 5.52
C ASP A 517 10.91 -33.32 6.43
N ALA A 518 11.94 -34.03 5.97
CA ALA A 518 13.15 -34.25 6.78
C ALA A 518 13.87 -32.95 7.18
N SER A 519 13.83 -31.90 6.34
CA SER A 519 14.44 -30.61 6.66
C SER A 519 13.67 -29.89 7.77
N THR A 520 12.35 -29.81 7.65
CA THR A 520 11.50 -29.17 8.67
C THR A 520 11.60 -29.90 10.00
N ALA A 521 11.54 -31.25 10.01
CA ALA A 521 11.69 -32.06 11.21
C ALA A 521 13.04 -31.81 11.91
N ARG A 522 14.14 -31.75 11.13
CA ARG A 522 15.48 -31.45 11.67
C ARG A 522 15.56 -30.03 12.25
N LEU A 523 15.00 -29.03 11.56
CA LEU A 523 14.98 -27.65 12.04
C LEU A 523 14.19 -27.50 13.36
N VAL A 524 13.06 -28.20 13.49
CA VAL A 524 12.26 -28.26 14.73
C VAL A 524 13.11 -28.85 15.88
N ALA A 525 13.77 -29.99 15.63
CA ALA A 525 14.65 -30.61 16.63
C ALA A 525 15.80 -29.69 17.05
N THR A 526 16.50 -29.08 16.09
CA THR A 526 17.58 -28.12 16.35
C THR A 526 17.08 -26.89 17.13
N TYR A 527 15.93 -26.33 16.77
CA TYR A 527 15.33 -25.22 17.51
C TYR A 527 15.07 -25.58 18.97
N ARG A 528 14.49 -26.78 19.24
CA ARG A 528 14.23 -27.24 20.61
C ARG A 528 15.52 -27.40 21.41
N GLU A 529 16.55 -28.00 20.79
CA GLU A 529 17.88 -28.15 21.38
C GLU A 529 18.47 -26.77 21.78
N LEU A 530 18.49 -25.81 20.85
CA LEU A 530 18.99 -24.45 21.08
C LEU A 530 18.19 -23.67 22.13
N ARG A 531 16.91 -23.99 22.29
CA ARG A 531 16.05 -23.41 23.34
C ARG A 531 16.20 -24.11 24.70
N GLY A 532 17.04 -25.15 24.82
CA GLY A 532 17.17 -25.95 26.05
C GLY A 532 15.91 -26.78 26.37
N ARG A 533 15.05 -27.04 25.39
CA ARG A 533 13.89 -27.92 25.56
C ARG A 533 14.32 -29.35 25.26
N ALA A 534 14.11 -30.28 26.20
CA ALA A 534 14.43 -31.69 26.01
C ALA A 534 13.80 -32.22 24.72
N SER A 535 14.55 -33.10 24.03
CA SER A 535 14.09 -33.83 22.84
C SER A 535 12.97 -34.79 23.19
#